data_27466777084caaf2a13bd5ea4a4c0ccd
#
_entry.id   27466777084caaf2a13bd5ea4a4c0ccd
#
_cell.length_a   1.000
_cell.length_b   1.000
_cell.length_c   1.000
_cell.angle_alpha   90.00
_cell.angle_beta   90.00
_cell.angle_gamma   90.00
#
_symmetry.space_group_name_H-M   'P 1'
#
loop_
_entity.id
_entity.type
_entity.pdbx_description
1 polymer ?
#
loop_
_entity_poly.entity_id
_entity_poly.type
_entity_poly.pdbx_seq_one_letter_code
_entity_poly.pdbx_strand_id
1 'polypeptide(L)'
;MSSIDYFSLSGIPYVLIAWLGIWLIRPLATFFHELGHSLVACFLTSGEVSLRVGRPGGKLFRLSTNFTIELSPRNGQEGLTTFSVKGLAKYKTFLILVGGPFSTLFIVLHSGYLLFYQSHGLWVELFLISWFCCHSLTFLRAVIPMRLKPTESFPKGPPSDGLQIYIQCFSKKKESGGN
;
A
#
# COMPACT_ATOMS: atom_id res chain seq x y z
N MET A 1 0.38 -11.95 33.80
CA MET A 1 0.87 -12.47 32.51
C MET A 1 2.39 -12.35 32.53
N SER A 2 3.13 -13.44 32.37
CA SER A 2 4.58 -13.37 32.20
C SER A 2 4.88 -12.64 30.90
N SER A 3 5.53 -11.49 30.98
CA SER A 3 6.03 -10.78 29.81
C SER A 3 7.01 -11.69 29.08
N ILE A 4 6.74 -11.97 27.81
CA ILE A 4 7.68 -12.75 26.99
C ILE A 4 8.89 -11.87 26.73
N ASP A 5 10.05 -12.34 27.12
CA ASP A 5 11.30 -11.69 26.74
C ASP A 5 11.68 -12.10 25.31
N TYR A 6 11.30 -11.27 24.34
CA TYR A 6 11.56 -11.50 22.92
C TYR A 6 13.06 -11.51 22.56
N PHE A 7 13.92 -11.02 23.43
CA PHE A 7 15.38 -10.99 23.24
C PHE A 7 16.10 -12.19 23.87
N SER A 8 15.35 -13.09 24.52
CA SER A 8 15.88 -14.35 25.05
C SER A 8 15.81 -15.48 24.01
N LEU A 9 16.55 -16.58 24.24
CA LEU A 9 16.46 -17.77 23.39
C LEU A 9 15.04 -18.35 23.32
N SER A 10 14.24 -18.21 24.38
CA SER A 10 12.83 -18.60 24.42
C SER A 10 11.93 -17.67 23.60
N GLY A 11 12.37 -16.47 23.28
CA GLY A 11 11.66 -15.50 22.46
C GLY A 11 11.81 -15.74 20.94
N ILE A 12 12.87 -16.44 20.51
CA ILE A 12 13.17 -16.66 19.08
C ILE A 12 11.97 -17.24 18.29
N PRO A 13 11.24 -18.27 18.76
CA PRO A 13 10.08 -18.80 18.02
C PRO A 13 9.01 -17.75 17.76
N TYR A 14 8.74 -16.86 18.69
CA TYR A 14 7.73 -15.81 18.56
C TYR A 14 8.16 -14.76 17.55
N VAL A 15 9.44 -14.40 17.53
CA VAL A 15 10.01 -13.49 16.51
C VAL A 15 9.89 -14.10 15.12
N LEU A 16 10.18 -15.39 14.98
CA LEU A 16 10.04 -16.10 13.70
C LEU A 16 8.58 -16.16 13.23
N ILE A 17 7.64 -16.41 14.15
CA ILE A 17 6.20 -16.41 13.85
C ILE A 17 5.74 -15.01 13.41
N ALA A 18 6.16 -13.96 14.12
CA ALA A 18 5.83 -12.60 13.74
C ALA A 18 6.41 -12.24 12.35
N TRP A 19 7.64 -12.65 12.07
CA TRP A 19 8.28 -12.45 10.77
C TRP A 19 7.55 -13.19 9.65
N LEU A 20 7.15 -14.45 9.86
CA LEU A 20 6.31 -15.20 8.92
C LEU A 20 4.95 -14.51 8.73
N GLY A 21 4.37 -13.98 9.82
CA GLY A 21 3.15 -13.19 9.77
C GLY A 21 3.27 -11.97 8.86
N ILE A 22 4.39 -11.23 8.92
CA ILE A 22 4.66 -10.10 8.01
C ILE A 22 4.62 -10.56 6.55
N TRP A 23 5.24 -11.69 6.24
CA TRP A 23 5.27 -12.21 4.88
C TRP A 23 3.88 -12.60 4.37
N LEU A 24 3.05 -13.24 5.23
CA LEU A 24 1.68 -13.65 4.89
C LEU A 24 0.71 -12.44 4.75
N ILE A 25 0.90 -11.41 5.58
CA ILE A 25 0.05 -10.22 5.61
C ILE A 25 0.37 -9.25 4.47
N ARG A 26 1.54 -9.35 3.86
CA ARG A 26 2.02 -8.40 2.85
C ARG A 26 1.07 -8.17 1.66
N PRO A 27 0.41 -9.19 1.08
CA PRO A 27 -0.60 -8.95 0.04
C PRO A 27 -1.79 -8.13 0.52
N LEU A 28 -2.21 -8.32 1.78
CA LEU A 28 -3.29 -7.55 2.38
C LEU A 28 -2.88 -6.09 2.61
N ALA A 29 -1.65 -5.86 3.07
CA ALA A 29 -1.13 -4.51 3.23
C ALA A 29 -1.05 -3.76 1.88
N THR A 30 -0.62 -4.45 0.82
CA THR A 30 -0.67 -3.91 -0.54
C THR A 30 -2.11 -3.62 -0.98
N PHE A 31 -3.04 -4.54 -0.71
CA PHE A 31 -4.44 -4.36 -1.05
C PHE A 31 -5.06 -3.11 -0.38
N PHE A 32 -4.87 -2.94 0.94
CA PHE A 32 -5.41 -1.78 1.65
C PHE A 32 -4.77 -0.46 1.20
N HIS A 33 -3.50 -0.50 0.83
CA HIS A 33 -2.82 0.65 0.25
C HIS A 33 -3.45 1.06 -1.10
N GLU A 34 -3.56 0.12 -2.04
CA GLU A 34 -4.17 0.35 -3.35
C GLU A 34 -5.67 0.71 -3.24
N LEU A 35 -6.36 0.14 -2.25
CA LEU A 35 -7.76 0.48 -1.97
C LEU A 35 -7.90 1.96 -1.60
N GLY A 36 -6.94 2.51 -0.82
CA GLY A 36 -6.91 3.94 -0.51
C GLY A 36 -6.86 4.82 -1.76
N HIS A 37 -5.97 4.51 -2.71
CA HIS A 37 -5.91 5.20 -4.01
C HIS A 37 -7.22 5.06 -4.80
N SER A 38 -7.71 3.82 -4.87
CA SER A 38 -8.89 3.48 -5.68
C SER A 38 -10.15 4.15 -5.17
N LEU A 39 -10.36 4.18 -3.85
CA LEU A 39 -11.52 4.87 -3.25
C LEU A 39 -11.50 6.37 -3.59
N VAL A 40 -10.36 7.04 -3.39
CA VAL A 40 -10.25 8.46 -3.74
C VAL A 40 -10.45 8.68 -5.24
N ALA A 41 -9.91 7.78 -6.09
CA ALA A 41 -10.11 7.86 -7.53
C ALA A 41 -11.59 7.70 -7.93
N CYS A 42 -12.33 6.77 -7.32
CA CYS A 42 -13.75 6.59 -7.57
C CYS A 42 -14.58 7.85 -7.23
N PHE A 43 -14.21 8.59 -6.20
CA PHE A 43 -14.90 9.84 -5.84
C PHE A 43 -14.52 11.04 -6.71
N LEU A 44 -13.30 11.06 -7.24
CA LEU A 44 -12.77 12.22 -7.96
C LEU A 44 -12.79 12.09 -9.49
N THR A 45 -13.01 10.87 -10.00
CA THR A 45 -13.04 10.58 -11.43
C THR A 45 -14.39 9.97 -11.85
N SER A 46 -14.82 10.21 -13.09
CA SER A 46 -16.00 9.57 -13.67
C SER A 46 -15.67 8.37 -14.56
N GLY A 47 -14.39 8.03 -14.69
CA GLY A 47 -13.91 6.91 -15.50
C GLY A 47 -13.82 5.59 -14.74
N GLU A 48 -13.42 4.55 -15.47
CA GLU A 48 -13.15 3.25 -14.86
C GLU A 48 -11.93 3.34 -13.93
N VAL A 49 -12.06 2.75 -12.74
CA VAL A 49 -11.00 2.58 -11.76
C VAL A 49 -10.73 1.09 -11.60
N SER A 50 -9.49 0.68 -11.69
CA SER A 50 -9.09 -0.72 -11.50
C SER A 50 -8.00 -0.80 -10.45
N LEU A 51 -8.21 -1.66 -9.45
CA LEU A 51 -7.27 -2.04 -8.42
C LEU A 51 -6.73 -3.42 -8.72
N ARG A 52 -5.41 -3.58 -8.80
CA ARG A 52 -4.77 -4.88 -8.98
C ARG A 52 -3.77 -5.16 -7.86
N VAL A 53 -3.83 -6.36 -7.31
CA VAL A 53 -2.81 -6.90 -6.40
C VAL A 53 -2.26 -8.19 -6.99
N GLY A 54 -0.96 -8.22 -7.20
CA GLY A 54 -0.24 -9.30 -7.85
C GLY A 54 -0.07 -9.09 -9.35
N ARG A 55 0.34 -10.16 -10.04
CA ARG A 55 0.58 -10.14 -11.50
C ARG A 55 -0.73 -10.07 -12.28
N PRO A 56 -0.70 -9.53 -13.53
CA PRO A 56 -1.84 -9.57 -14.43
C PRO A 56 -2.36 -11.00 -14.66
N GLY A 57 -3.68 -11.12 -14.93
CA GLY A 57 -4.34 -12.41 -15.20
C GLY A 57 -4.87 -13.10 -13.94
N GLY A 58 -5.07 -12.35 -12.86
CA GLY A 58 -5.72 -12.81 -11.64
C GLY A 58 -7.24 -12.93 -11.76
N LYS A 59 -7.90 -13.25 -10.64
CA LYS A 59 -9.36 -13.25 -10.56
C LYS A 59 -9.89 -11.83 -10.56
N LEU A 60 -10.85 -11.56 -11.44
CA LEU A 60 -11.53 -10.27 -11.59
C LEU A 60 -12.83 -10.26 -10.78
N PHE A 61 -12.97 -9.24 -9.95
CA PHE A 61 -14.19 -8.95 -9.19
C PHE A 61 -14.70 -7.57 -9.60
N ARG A 62 -15.89 -7.50 -10.18
CA ARG A 62 -16.52 -6.23 -10.55
C ARG A 62 -17.45 -5.80 -9.41
N LEU A 63 -17.06 -4.75 -8.69
CA LEU A 63 -17.84 -4.23 -7.55
C LEU A 63 -18.89 -3.22 -7.99
N SER A 64 -18.63 -2.46 -9.07
CA SER A 64 -19.60 -1.57 -9.69
C SER A 64 -19.33 -1.47 -11.19
N THR A 65 -20.15 -0.70 -11.91
CA THR A 65 -19.95 -0.43 -13.35
C THR A 65 -18.57 0.16 -13.64
N ASN A 66 -18.02 0.94 -12.70
CA ASN A 66 -16.80 1.71 -12.86
C ASN A 66 -15.65 1.26 -11.95
N PHE A 67 -15.84 0.20 -11.13
CA PHE A 67 -14.79 -0.26 -10.22
C PHE A 67 -14.56 -1.77 -10.31
N THR A 68 -13.33 -2.14 -10.66
CA THR A 68 -12.90 -3.53 -10.78
C THR A 68 -11.71 -3.80 -9.86
N ILE A 69 -11.68 -5.01 -9.27
CA ILE A 69 -10.57 -5.51 -8.45
C ILE A 69 -10.03 -6.76 -9.11
N GLU A 70 -8.73 -6.81 -9.34
CA GLU A 70 -8.01 -7.98 -9.83
C GLU A 70 -7.07 -8.49 -8.74
N LEU A 71 -7.27 -9.74 -8.31
CA LEU A 71 -6.43 -10.39 -7.30
C LEU A 71 -5.70 -11.58 -7.90
N SER A 72 -4.37 -11.58 -7.78
CA SER A 72 -3.52 -12.70 -8.19
C SER A 72 -2.69 -13.20 -7.00
N PRO A 73 -2.62 -14.52 -6.75
CA PRO A 73 -1.76 -15.08 -5.70
C PRO A 73 -0.27 -14.93 -6.03
N ARG A 74 0.07 -14.68 -7.31
CA ARG A 74 1.46 -14.50 -7.75
C ARG A 74 1.89 -13.05 -7.51
N ASN A 75 3.00 -12.87 -6.78
CA ASN A 75 3.56 -11.54 -6.47
C ASN A 75 2.59 -10.57 -5.79
N GLY A 76 1.88 -11.01 -4.76
CA GLY A 76 0.95 -10.16 -3.98
C GLY A 76 1.58 -8.91 -3.34
N GLN A 77 2.87 -8.67 -3.58
CA GLN A 77 3.59 -7.45 -3.16
C GLN A 77 3.53 -6.33 -4.21
N GLU A 78 3.06 -6.63 -5.42
CA GLU A 78 2.86 -5.67 -6.49
C GLU A 78 1.43 -5.16 -6.43
N GLY A 79 1.25 -3.86 -6.21
CA GLY A 79 -0.02 -3.17 -6.28
C GLY A 79 -0.02 -2.22 -7.47
N LEU A 80 -1.17 -2.01 -8.07
CA LEU A 80 -1.37 -1.02 -9.12
C LEU A 80 -2.83 -0.57 -9.15
N THR A 81 -3.02 0.72 -8.92
CA THR A 81 -4.30 1.38 -9.17
C THR A 81 -4.25 2.14 -10.50
N THR A 82 -5.18 1.85 -11.40
CA THR A 82 -5.32 2.55 -12.67
C THR A 82 -6.62 3.36 -12.70
N PHE A 83 -6.54 4.58 -13.21
CA PHE A 83 -7.68 5.48 -13.36
C PHE A 83 -7.45 6.43 -14.55
N SER A 84 -8.51 7.04 -15.07
CA SER A 84 -8.39 7.99 -16.17
C SER A 84 -7.82 9.32 -15.69
N VAL A 85 -6.69 9.73 -16.25
CA VAL A 85 -6.01 11.01 -15.94
C VAL A 85 -6.44 12.13 -16.91
N LYS A 86 -7.14 11.81 -18.02
CA LYS A 86 -7.51 12.79 -19.04
C LYS A 86 -8.43 13.86 -18.45
N GLY A 87 -7.99 15.11 -18.52
CA GLY A 87 -8.76 16.26 -18.01
C GLY A 87 -8.81 16.39 -16.49
N LEU A 88 -8.07 15.54 -15.75
CA LEU A 88 -8.07 15.60 -14.30
C LEU A 88 -7.20 16.76 -13.79
N ALA A 89 -7.76 17.57 -12.90
CA ALA A 89 -7.01 18.66 -12.28
C ALA A 89 -5.86 18.12 -11.41
N LYS A 90 -4.73 18.82 -11.39
CA LYS A 90 -3.52 18.37 -10.64
C LYS A 90 -3.79 18.05 -9.18
N TYR A 91 -4.61 18.87 -8.49
CA TYR A 91 -4.93 18.61 -7.08
C TYR A 91 -5.71 17.30 -6.88
N LYS A 92 -6.56 16.89 -7.83
CA LYS A 92 -7.27 15.61 -7.77
C LYS A 92 -6.29 14.44 -7.90
N THR A 93 -5.35 14.51 -8.84
CA THR A 93 -4.28 13.52 -8.97
C THR A 93 -3.45 13.44 -7.70
N PHE A 94 -3.11 14.58 -7.10
CA PHE A 94 -2.41 14.63 -5.82
C PHE A 94 -3.20 13.93 -4.70
N LEU A 95 -4.49 14.21 -4.57
CA LEU A 95 -5.35 13.56 -3.57
C LEU A 95 -5.42 12.05 -3.77
N ILE A 96 -5.51 11.59 -5.02
CA ILE A 96 -5.50 10.16 -5.34
C ILE A 96 -4.15 9.55 -4.90
N LEU A 97 -3.01 10.18 -5.20
CA LEU A 97 -1.69 9.70 -4.80
C LEU A 97 -1.50 9.68 -3.27
N VAL A 98 -2.12 10.58 -2.54
CA VAL A 98 -2.08 10.59 -1.06
C VAL A 98 -3.00 9.51 -0.47
N GLY A 99 -4.03 9.08 -1.20
CA GLY A 99 -5.04 8.12 -0.71
C GLY A 99 -4.45 6.80 -0.19
N GLY A 100 -3.48 6.21 -0.87
CA GLY A 100 -2.81 4.98 -0.44
C GLY A 100 -1.97 5.16 0.83
N PRO A 101 -1.00 6.10 0.85
CA PRO A 101 -0.26 6.41 2.07
C PRO A 101 -1.16 6.77 3.26
N PHE A 102 -2.24 7.54 3.04
CA PHE A 102 -3.18 7.89 4.10
C PHE A 102 -3.91 6.67 4.67
N SER A 103 -4.39 5.77 3.80
CA SER A 103 -5.03 4.51 4.22
C SER A 103 -4.07 3.66 5.07
N THR A 104 -2.83 3.50 4.63
CA THR A 104 -1.82 2.75 5.38
C THR A 104 -1.45 3.39 6.71
N LEU A 105 -1.29 4.73 6.73
CA LEU A 105 -1.02 5.47 7.96
C LEU A 105 -2.15 5.30 8.99
N PHE A 106 -3.41 5.37 8.53
CA PHE A 106 -4.56 5.14 9.41
C PHE A 106 -4.51 3.76 10.08
N ILE A 107 -4.16 2.71 9.30
CA ILE A 107 -4.03 1.35 9.82
C ILE A 107 -2.85 1.25 10.81
N VAL A 108 -1.71 1.89 10.52
CA VAL A 108 -0.55 1.93 11.43
C VAL A 108 -0.92 2.57 12.76
N LEU A 109 -1.57 3.75 12.73
CA LEU A 109 -1.97 4.45 13.94
C LEU A 109 -2.98 3.64 14.75
N HIS A 110 -3.97 3.03 14.10
CA HIS A 110 -4.98 2.22 14.76
C HIS A 110 -4.37 0.95 15.39
N SER A 111 -3.57 0.20 14.64
CA SER A 111 -2.92 -1.01 15.16
C SER A 111 -1.86 -0.69 16.23
N GLY A 112 -1.15 0.42 16.11
CA GLY A 112 -0.25 0.92 17.15
C GLY A 112 -1.01 1.25 18.43
N TYR A 113 -2.16 1.93 18.33
CA TYR A 113 -3.01 2.18 19.50
C TYR A 113 -3.43 0.87 20.18
N LEU A 114 -3.90 -0.13 19.43
CA LEU A 114 -4.26 -1.42 20.00
C LEU A 114 -3.07 -2.09 20.71
N LEU A 115 -1.90 -2.12 20.09
CA LEU A 115 -0.70 -2.75 20.63
C LEU A 115 -0.22 -2.11 21.94
N PHE A 116 -0.23 -0.77 22.02
CA PHE A 116 0.41 -0.07 23.16
C PHE A 116 -0.56 0.25 24.30
N TYR A 117 -1.86 0.29 24.05
CA TYR A 117 -2.84 0.70 25.05
C TYR A 117 -3.83 -0.38 25.46
N GLN A 118 -3.82 -1.55 24.81
CA GLN A 118 -4.70 -2.65 25.15
C GLN A 118 -3.88 -3.92 25.45
N SER A 119 -4.34 -4.72 26.41
CA SER A 119 -3.75 -6.02 26.69
C SER A 119 -4.42 -7.10 25.84
N HIS A 120 -3.63 -7.90 25.19
CA HIS A 120 -4.08 -8.96 24.30
C HIS A 120 -3.52 -10.33 24.73
N GLY A 121 -4.16 -11.39 24.29
CA GLY A 121 -3.56 -12.73 24.35
C GLY A 121 -2.41 -12.84 23.33
N LEU A 122 -1.45 -13.72 23.61
CA LEU A 122 -0.23 -13.92 22.83
C LEU A 122 -0.44 -13.95 21.31
N TRP A 123 -1.41 -14.72 20.83
CA TRP A 123 -1.64 -14.88 19.38
C TRP A 123 -2.15 -13.61 18.72
N VAL A 124 -3.00 -12.84 19.43
CA VAL A 124 -3.50 -11.56 18.96
C VAL A 124 -2.37 -10.54 18.95
N GLU A 125 -1.51 -10.54 19.96
CA GLU A 125 -0.34 -9.67 20.03
C GLU A 125 0.63 -9.94 18.87
N LEU A 126 0.98 -11.20 18.61
CA LEU A 126 1.84 -11.58 17.49
C LEU A 126 1.24 -11.17 16.12
N PHE A 127 -0.08 -11.35 15.96
CA PHE A 127 -0.78 -10.89 14.76
C PHE A 127 -0.70 -9.37 14.62
N LEU A 128 -1.01 -8.63 15.69
CA LEU A 128 -0.98 -7.16 15.69
C LEU A 128 0.43 -6.60 15.45
N ILE A 129 1.48 -7.23 16.00
CA ILE A 129 2.88 -6.88 15.72
C ILE A 129 3.17 -7.05 14.22
N SER A 130 2.82 -8.20 13.66
CA SER A 130 3.03 -8.49 12.24
C SER A 130 2.27 -7.51 11.35
N TRP A 131 1.02 -7.21 11.72
CA TRP A 131 0.13 -6.28 11.02
C TRP A 131 0.69 -4.85 11.05
N PHE A 132 1.04 -4.36 12.22
CA PHE A 132 1.64 -3.05 12.44
C PHE A 132 2.95 -2.88 11.65
N CYS A 133 3.87 -3.84 11.79
CA CYS A 133 5.16 -3.80 11.09
C CYS A 133 4.97 -3.82 9.57
N CYS A 134 4.08 -4.69 9.06
CA CYS A 134 3.85 -4.81 7.62
C CYS A 134 3.30 -3.50 7.02
N HIS A 135 2.29 -2.89 7.67
CA HIS A 135 1.71 -1.63 7.21
C HIS A 135 2.68 -0.45 7.39
N SER A 136 3.49 -0.44 8.45
CA SER A 136 4.54 0.57 8.64
C SER A 136 5.59 0.51 7.53
N LEU A 137 6.04 -0.67 7.16
CA LEU A 137 6.97 -0.85 6.02
C LEU A 137 6.34 -0.43 4.69
N THR A 138 5.05 -0.74 4.48
CA THR A 138 4.31 -0.32 3.29
C THR A 138 4.19 1.20 3.22
N PHE A 139 3.85 1.84 4.34
CA PHE A 139 3.77 3.30 4.45
C PHE A 139 5.11 3.98 4.16
N LEU A 140 6.19 3.53 4.81
CA LEU A 140 7.53 4.09 4.59
C LEU A 140 7.96 3.95 3.12
N ARG A 141 7.74 2.78 2.53
CA ARG A 141 8.04 2.53 1.12
C ARG A 141 7.25 3.43 0.18
N ALA A 142 6.01 3.77 0.52
CA ALA A 142 5.17 4.64 -0.27
C ALA A 142 5.60 6.11 -0.17
N VAL A 143 5.91 6.60 1.04
CA VAL A 143 6.20 8.01 1.29
C VAL A 143 7.61 8.42 0.85
N ILE A 144 8.61 7.53 1.00
CA ILE A 144 9.98 7.83 0.59
C ILE A 144 10.05 7.98 -0.93
N PRO A 145 10.53 9.13 -1.47
CA PRO A 145 10.59 9.38 -2.90
C PRO A 145 11.70 8.56 -3.57
N MET A 146 11.38 7.32 -3.97
CA MET A 146 12.32 6.39 -4.59
C MET A 146 11.69 5.63 -5.76
N ARG A 147 12.52 5.02 -6.61
CA ARG A 147 12.08 3.99 -7.55
C ARG A 147 12.10 2.64 -6.85
N LEU A 148 11.01 1.91 -7.02
CA LEU A 148 10.86 0.57 -6.46
C LEU A 148 11.59 -0.46 -7.35
N LYS A 149 11.62 -1.71 -6.91
CA LYS A 149 12.25 -2.78 -7.69
C LYS A 149 11.57 -2.90 -9.07
N PRO A 150 12.36 -3.15 -10.13
CA PRO A 150 11.81 -3.45 -11.46
C PRO A 150 10.80 -4.59 -11.41
N THR A 151 9.74 -4.45 -12.20
CA THR A 151 8.71 -5.46 -12.42
C THR A 151 8.54 -5.68 -13.91
N GLU A 152 7.82 -6.74 -14.30
CA GLU A 152 7.51 -6.98 -15.73
C GLU A 152 6.81 -5.79 -16.38
N SER A 153 5.89 -5.15 -15.63
CA SER A 153 5.14 -3.97 -16.10
C SER A 153 5.98 -2.68 -16.07
N PHE A 154 7.05 -2.63 -15.28
CA PHE A 154 7.89 -1.46 -15.09
C PHE A 154 9.38 -1.85 -15.04
N PRO A 155 10.06 -2.00 -16.20
CA PRO A 155 11.46 -2.45 -16.27
C PRO A 155 12.45 -1.55 -15.52
N LYS A 156 12.15 -0.26 -15.37
CA LYS A 156 12.97 0.72 -14.62
C LYS A 156 12.54 0.84 -13.16
N GLY A 157 11.60 0.02 -12.71
CA GLY A 157 10.93 0.13 -11.41
C GLY A 157 9.87 1.24 -11.39
N PRO A 158 8.68 0.96 -10.81
CA PRO A 158 7.66 1.98 -10.64
C PRO A 158 8.14 3.04 -9.65
N PRO A 159 7.76 4.32 -9.83
CA PRO A 159 7.97 5.34 -8.81
C PRO A 159 7.09 5.05 -7.59
N SER A 160 7.59 5.32 -6.37
CA SER A 160 6.77 5.37 -5.17
C SER A 160 5.78 6.53 -5.25
N ASP A 161 4.72 6.53 -4.42
CA ASP A 161 3.77 7.64 -4.39
C ASP A 161 4.46 8.95 -4.00
N GLY A 162 5.37 8.91 -3.04
CA GLY A 162 6.20 10.05 -2.65
C GLY A 162 7.00 10.62 -3.82
N LEU A 163 7.58 9.75 -4.67
CA LEU A 163 8.28 10.21 -5.86
C LEU A 163 7.32 10.78 -6.91
N GLN A 164 6.15 10.19 -7.09
CA GLN A 164 5.13 10.72 -8.01
C GLN A 164 4.63 12.09 -7.55
N ILE A 165 4.34 12.25 -6.26
CA ILE A 165 3.97 13.52 -5.65
C ILE A 165 5.08 14.56 -5.84
N TYR A 166 6.33 14.18 -5.56
CA TYR A 166 7.49 15.05 -5.73
C TYR A 166 7.61 15.55 -7.18
N ILE A 167 7.52 14.63 -8.16
CA ILE A 167 7.59 14.98 -9.58
C ILE A 167 6.43 15.92 -9.96
N GLN A 168 5.21 15.66 -9.49
CA GLN A 168 4.03 16.46 -9.80
C GLN A 168 4.12 17.88 -9.23
N CYS A 169 4.68 18.04 -8.02
CA CYS A 169 4.78 19.32 -7.34
C CYS A 169 5.98 20.16 -7.83
N PHE A 170 7.12 19.51 -8.08
CA PHE A 170 8.39 20.20 -8.28
C PHE A 170 8.98 20.07 -9.69
N SER A 171 8.50 19.15 -10.54
CA SER A 171 8.93 19.10 -11.92
C SER A 171 8.36 20.32 -12.66
N LYS A 172 9.21 21.28 -13.00
CA LYS A 172 8.87 22.37 -13.91
C LYS A 172 8.36 21.75 -15.22
N LYS A 173 7.14 22.10 -15.61
CA LYS A 173 6.65 21.86 -16.96
C LYS A 173 7.71 22.42 -17.89
N LYS A 174 8.46 21.58 -18.57
CA LYS A 174 9.16 22.00 -19.79
C LYS A 174 8.03 22.36 -20.74
N GLU A 175 7.71 23.66 -20.79
CA GLU A 175 6.88 24.19 -21.86
C GLU A 175 7.60 23.80 -23.14
N SER A 176 6.98 22.91 -23.89
CA SER A 176 7.34 22.68 -25.28
C SER A 176 7.03 24.00 -25.99
N GLY A 177 8.00 24.92 -26.01
CA GLY A 177 8.06 25.98 -26.96
C GLY A 177 8.16 25.31 -28.34
N GLY A 178 7.02 25.12 -28.95
CA GLY A 178 6.94 24.80 -30.35
C GLY A 178 7.30 26.03 -31.13
N ASN A 179 8.19 25.91 -32.00
CA ASN A 179 8.21 26.64 -33.30
C ASN A 179 7.81 25.63 -34.35
#